data_895020d9e6c91e606950db22fb94013f
#
_entry.id   895020d9e6c91e606950db22fb94013f
#
_cell.length_a   1.000
_cell.length_b   1.000
_cell.length_c   1.000
_cell.angle_alpha   90.00
_cell.angle_beta   90.00
_cell.angle_gamma   90.00
#
_symmetry.space_group_name_H-M   'P 1'
#
loop_
_entity.id
_entity.type
_entity.pdbx_description
1 polymer ?
#
loop_
_entity_poly.entity_id
_entity_poly.type
_entity_poly.pdbx_seq_one_letter_code
_entity_poly.pdbx_strand_id
1 'polypeptide(L)'
;MLQRVRFLFAIFAVGLASSLMALPCLAQQKALTAEDYARAEKFMSYNTAPLVLRAGVRPAWLPDGRFWYRVATETGAEFVLVDPARGTHGAAFDHERLAATLSSTTGAKYEALKLPFQQIDFSPDGKNVSFSIERRRFTCDVSGNQCSVANDNNAARVGNQRGGFGANAMANSPDGKRTAFIRDYNLWVREVATGKETQLTTDGVKDFGYATNNAGWVKSDNPV
;
A
#
# COMPACT_ATOMS: atom_id res chain seq x y z
N MET A 1 45.58 55.35 -47.86
CA MET A 1 44.22 54.72 -48.02
C MET A 1 44.28 53.20 -47.97
N LEU A 2 45.25 52.57 -48.55
CA LEU A 2 45.40 51.09 -48.59
C LEU A 2 45.62 50.42 -47.21
N GLN A 3 46.24 51.07 -46.26
CA GLN A 3 46.52 50.48 -44.97
C GLN A 3 45.26 50.34 -44.04
N ARG A 4 44.29 51.26 -44.14
CA ARG A 4 43.02 51.22 -43.42
C ARG A 4 42.10 50.14 -43.96
N VAL A 5 42.16 49.86 -45.24
CA VAL A 5 41.34 48.79 -45.86
C VAL A 5 41.86 47.40 -45.42
N ARG A 6 43.15 47.22 -45.31
CA ARG A 6 43.74 45.94 -44.84
C ARG A 6 43.39 45.65 -43.36
N PHE A 7 43.33 46.70 -42.52
CA PHE A 7 42.97 46.55 -41.13
C PHE A 7 41.48 46.17 -40.96
N LEU A 8 40.58 46.74 -41.74
CA LEU A 8 39.18 46.40 -41.76
C LEU A 8 38.92 44.97 -42.25
N PHE A 9 39.64 44.50 -43.25
CA PHE A 9 39.55 43.13 -43.74
C PHE A 9 40.07 42.11 -42.72
N ALA A 10 41.13 42.46 -41.98
CA ALA A 10 41.63 41.55 -40.92
C ALA A 10 40.66 41.42 -39.74
N ILE A 11 39.97 42.51 -39.34
CA ILE A 11 38.99 42.48 -38.28
C ILE A 11 37.74 41.70 -38.71
N PHE A 12 37.32 41.81 -39.96
CA PHE A 12 36.21 41.07 -40.51
C PHE A 12 36.50 39.57 -40.63
N ALA A 13 37.70 39.19 -41.00
CA ALA A 13 38.13 37.79 -41.07
C ALA A 13 38.24 37.13 -39.71
N VAL A 14 38.72 37.84 -38.66
CA VAL A 14 38.76 37.35 -37.30
C VAL A 14 37.35 37.20 -36.69
N GLY A 15 36.45 38.14 -36.99
CA GLY A 15 35.03 38.05 -36.57
C GLY A 15 34.30 36.87 -37.20
N LEU A 16 34.55 36.59 -38.48
CA LEU A 16 33.95 35.45 -39.18
C LEU A 16 34.48 34.09 -38.65
N ALA A 17 35.78 34.01 -38.33
CA ALA A 17 36.38 32.80 -37.75
C ALA A 17 35.87 32.50 -36.35
N SER A 18 35.60 33.51 -35.53
CA SER A 18 35.02 33.34 -34.19
C SER A 18 33.56 32.87 -34.20
N SER A 19 32.80 33.20 -35.24
CA SER A 19 31.41 32.77 -35.39
C SER A 19 31.27 31.30 -35.82
N LEU A 20 32.30 30.70 -36.42
CA LEU A 20 32.25 29.29 -36.80
C LEU A 20 32.59 28.31 -35.65
N MET A 21 33.11 28.80 -34.52
CA MET A 21 33.43 27.93 -33.37
C MET A 21 32.28 27.78 -32.36
N ALA A 22 31.18 28.47 -32.52
CA ALA A 22 29.98 28.29 -31.75
C ALA A 22 29.07 27.24 -32.41
N LEU A 23 29.57 26.06 -32.74
CA LEU A 23 28.73 24.91 -32.99
C LEU A 23 28.07 24.56 -31.68
N PRO A 24 26.75 24.68 -31.51
CA PRO A 24 26.09 24.13 -30.37
C PRO A 24 26.43 22.63 -30.34
N CYS A 25 27.08 22.20 -29.30
CA CYS A 25 27.18 20.77 -29.00
C CYS A 25 25.74 20.30 -28.75
N LEU A 26 25.02 20.01 -29.83
CA LEU A 26 23.77 19.27 -29.74
C LEU A 26 24.16 17.90 -29.23
N ALA A 27 24.17 17.79 -27.89
CA ALA A 27 24.17 16.48 -27.27
C ALA A 27 22.99 15.74 -27.89
N GLN A 28 23.28 14.89 -28.86
CA GLN A 28 22.27 14.00 -29.40
C GLN A 28 21.73 13.21 -28.22
N GLN A 29 20.52 13.54 -27.80
CA GLN A 29 19.81 12.70 -26.84
C GLN A 29 19.73 11.33 -27.50
N LYS A 30 20.51 10.39 -26.97
CA LYS A 30 20.45 9.01 -27.42
C LYS A 30 19.00 8.57 -27.30
N ALA A 31 18.36 8.23 -28.41
CA ALA A 31 17.03 7.69 -28.40
C ALA A 31 17.03 6.41 -27.55
N LEU A 32 16.17 6.39 -26.55
CA LEU A 32 16.01 5.21 -25.68
C LEU A 32 15.44 4.06 -26.49
N THR A 33 16.04 2.91 -26.39
CA THR A 33 15.60 1.68 -27.05
C THR A 33 14.72 0.85 -26.13
N ALA A 34 14.01 -0.14 -26.67
CA ALA A 34 13.27 -1.12 -25.90
C ALA A 34 14.17 -1.87 -24.91
N GLU A 35 15.44 -2.10 -25.28
CA GLU A 35 16.44 -2.74 -24.40
C GLU A 35 16.84 -1.85 -23.22
N ASP A 36 16.91 -0.54 -23.40
CA ASP A 36 17.18 0.40 -22.30
C ASP A 36 16.04 0.37 -21.29
N TYR A 37 14.77 0.31 -21.77
CA TYR A 37 13.62 0.16 -20.89
C TYR A 37 13.59 -1.21 -20.20
N ALA A 38 13.82 -2.30 -20.90
CA ALA A 38 13.91 -3.64 -20.31
C ALA A 38 15.03 -3.77 -19.27
N ARG A 39 16.14 -3.07 -19.49
CA ARG A 39 17.20 -2.98 -18.50
C ARG A 39 16.77 -2.20 -17.26
N ALA A 40 16.13 -1.06 -17.43
CA ALA A 40 15.62 -0.25 -16.32
C ALA A 40 14.53 -1.01 -15.54
N GLU A 41 13.66 -1.74 -16.22
CA GLU A 41 12.60 -2.54 -15.61
C GLU A 41 13.13 -3.56 -14.59
N LYS A 42 14.31 -4.14 -14.83
CA LYS A 42 14.94 -5.08 -13.88
C LYS A 42 15.19 -4.46 -12.50
N PHE A 43 15.33 -3.14 -12.42
CA PHE A 43 15.59 -2.41 -11.18
C PHE A 43 14.32 -1.83 -10.54
N MET A 44 13.16 -2.06 -11.14
CA MET A 44 11.90 -1.65 -10.54
C MET A 44 11.62 -2.44 -9.26
N SER A 45 10.93 -1.81 -8.32
CA SER A 45 10.71 -2.38 -6.97
C SER A 45 10.04 -3.75 -6.98
N TYR A 46 9.13 -4.02 -7.92
CA TYR A 46 8.47 -5.33 -8.04
C TYR A 46 9.42 -6.46 -8.45
N ASN A 47 10.54 -6.14 -9.12
CA ASN A 47 11.59 -7.09 -9.47
C ASN A 47 12.68 -7.19 -8.39
N THR A 48 12.99 -6.09 -7.71
CA THR A 48 14.08 -6.04 -6.74
C THR A 48 13.65 -6.36 -5.31
N ALA A 49 12.42 -5.99 -4.92
CA ALA A 49 11.92 -6.25 -3.57
C ALA A 49 11.92 -7.75 -3.19
N PRO A 50 11.55 -8.69 -4.09
CA PRO A 50 11.61 -10.12 -3.79
C PRO A 50 13.03 -10.67 -3.56
N LEU A 51 14.06 -9.95 -4.01
CA LEU A 51 15.46 -10.35 -3.83
C LEU A 51 16.00 -9.99 -2.44
N VAL A 52 15.29 -9.14 -1.70
CA VAL A 52 15.71 -8.71 -0.36
C VAL A 52 14.88 -9.45 0.66
N LEU A 53 15.48 -10.50 1.23
CA LEU A 53 14.83 -11.31 2.24
C LEU A 53 14.80 -10.59 3.59
N ARG A 54 13.78 -10.89 4.41
CA ARG A 54 13.57 -10.36 5.76
C ARG A 54 13.58 -8.83 5.85
N ALA A 55 13.26 -8.14 4.76
CA ALA A 55 13.19 -6.69 4.68
C ALA A 55 11.74 -6.18 4.65
N GLY A 56 11.59 -4.85 4.77
CA GLY A 56 10.28 -4.19 4.63
C GLY A 56 9.30 -4.54 5.74
N VAL A 57 9.79 -4.78 6.95
CA VAL A 57 8.97 -5.09 8.14
C VAL A 57 7.93 -3.99 8.37
N ARG A 58 6.66 -4.37 8.35
CA ARG A 58 5.52 -3.50 8.66
C ARG A 58 4.79 -4.07 9.87
N PRO A 59 5.03 -3.55 11.07
CA PRO A 59 4.42 -4.07 12.28
C PRO A 59 2.93 -3.75 12.33
N ALA A 60 2.13 -4.76 12.67
CA ALA A 60 0.73 -4.62 13.03
C ALA A 60 0.61 -4.78 14.55
N TRP A 61 0.34 -3.68 15.25
CA TRP A 61 0.28 -3.64 16.70
C TRP A 61 -1.01 -4.26 17.23
N LEU A 62 -0.88 -5.03 18.29
CA LEU A 62 -1.98 -5.58 19.05
C LEU A 62 -2.28 -4.66 20.26
N PRO A 63 -3.52 -4.71 20.81
CA PRO A 63 -3.90 -3.87 21.96
C PRO A 63 -3.07 -4.07 23.22
N ASP A 64 -2.43 -5.23 23.36
CA ASP A 64 -1.58 -5.61 24.50
C ASP A 64 -0.10 -5.19 24.37
N GLY A 65 0.23 -4.42 23.32
CA GLY A 65 1.59 -3.94 23.07
C GLY A 65 2.50 -4.93 22.33
N ARG A 66 2.03 -6.12 22.00
CA ARG A 66 2.70 -7.02 21.06
C ARG A 66 2.46 -6.52 19.63
N PHE A 67 3.26 -7.02 18.69
CA PHE A 67 3.01 -6.79 17.28
C PHE A 67 3.40 -8.00 16.44
N TRP A 68 2.78 -8.14 15.30
CA TRP A 68 3.20 -9.13 14.32
C TRP A 68 3.58 -8.45 13.00
N TYR A 69 4.36 -9.17 12.23
CA TYR A 69 4.69 -8.78 10.85
C TYR A 69 4.84 -10.02 9.98
N ARG A 70 4.70 -9.81 8.68
CA ARG A 70 4.96 -10.83 7.66
C ARG A 70 6.24 -10.48 6.94
N VAL A 71 7.11 -11.45 6.74
CA VAL A 71 8.42 -11.25 6.13
C VAL A 71 8.71 -12.32 5.10
N ALA A 72 9.35 -11.93 3.96
CA ALA A 72 9.76 -12.84 2.93
C ALA A 72 10.95 -13.70 3.38
N THR A 73 10.90 -14.98 3.05
CA THR A 73 11.97 -15.96 3.20
C THR A 73 12.37 -16.50 1.83
N GLU A 74 13.41 -17.30 1.74
CA GLU A 74 13.84 -17.92 0.47
C GLU A 74 12.77 -18.78 -0.20
N THR A 75 11.92 -19.41 0.57
CA THR A 75 10.92 -20.39 0.08
C THR A 75 9.48 -19.88 0.14
N GLY A 76 9.27 -18.65 0.66
CA GLY A 76 7.95 -18.08 0.78
C GLY A 76 7.89 -16.91 1.75
N ALA A 77 7.02 -16.97 2.77
CA ALA A 77 6.91 -15.94 3.79
C ALA A 77 6.45 -16.52 5.13
N GLU A 78 6.92 -15.93 6.21
CA GLU A 78 6.54 -16.29 7.57
C GLU A 78 5.84 -15.14 8.29
N PHE A 79 4.97 -15.47 9.22
CA PHE A 79 4.37 -14.53 10.16
C PHE A 79 5.09 -14.63 11.50
N VAL A 80 5.59 -13.49 11.98
CA VAL A 80 6.36 -13.39 13.22
C VAL A 80 5.57 -12.58 14.23
N LEU A 81 5.47 -13.06 15.45
CA LEU A 81 4.91 -12.33 16.60
C LEU A 81 6.07 -11.89 17.50
N VAL A 82 6.03 -10.64 17.91
CA VAL A 82 7.01 -10.03 18.83
C VAL A 82 6.31 -9.60 20.10
N ASP A 83 6.91 -9.93 21.22
CA ASP A 83 6.53 -9.42 22.54
C ASP A 83 7.66 -8.54 23.08
N PRO A 84 7.55 -7.20 22.95
CA PRO A 84 8.59 -6.29 23.42
C PRO A 84 8.77 -6.30 24.93
N ALA A 85 7.69 -6.54 25.69
CA ALA A 85 7.74 -6.57 27.15
C ALA A 85 8.56 -7.75 27.68
N ARG A 86 8.55 -8.88 26.95
CA ARG A 86 9.33 -10.07 27.28
C ARG A 86 10.64 -10.16 26.50
N GLY A 87 10.87 -9.29 25.52
CA GLY A 87 12.03 -9.36 24.64
C GLY A 87 12.06 -10.62 23.78
N THR A 88 10.89 -11.19 23.43
CA THR A 88 10.80 -12.43 22.68
C THR A 88 10.19 -12.22 21.31
N HIS A 89 10.59 -13.05 20.34
CA HIS A 89 9.97 -13.14 19.02
C HIS A 89 9.95 -14.59 18.56
N GLY A 90 8.98 -14.93 17.74
CA GLY A 90 8.82 -16.27 17.20
C GLY A 90 7.72 -16.34 16.15
N ALA A 91 7.42 -17.54 15.68
CA ALA A 91 6.31 -17.75 14.75
C ALA A 91 4.99 -17.27 15.39
N ALA A 92 4.20 -16.54 14.63
CA ALA A 92 2.90 -16.03 15.08
C ALA A 92 1.89 -17.14 15.36
N PHE A 93 2.06 -18.27 14.69
CA PHE A 93 1.31 -19.52 14.82
C PHE A 93 2.12 -20.66 14.21
N ASP A 94 1.70 -21.91 14.45
CA ASP A 94 2.32 -23.08 13.81
C ASP A 94 1.95 -23.12 12.32
N HIS A 95 2.86 -22.67 11.45
CA HIS A 95 2.65 -22.59 10.01
C HIS A 95 2.40 -23.94 9.34
N GLU A 96 3.10 -25.00 9.78
CA GLU A 96 2.98 -26.33 9.21
C GLU A 96 1.63 -26.95 9.51
N ARG A 97 1.25 -26.93 10.78
CA ARG A 97 -0.04 -27.48 11.22
C ARG A 97 -1.20 -26.69 10.65
N LEU A 98 -1.12 -25.36 10.67
CA LEU A 98 -2.16 -24.52 10.10
C LEU A 98 -2.33 -24.78 8.60
N ALA A 99 -1.25 -24.94 7.83
CA ALA A 99 -1.32 -25.29 6.41
C ALA A 99 -1.97 -26.67 6.20
N ALA A 100 -1.62 -27.67 7.01
CA ALA A 100 -2.21 -28.99 6.93
C ALA A 100 -3.71 -28.98 7.29
N THR A 101 -4.10 -28.28 8.35
CA THR A 101 -5.50 -28.16 8.78
C THR A 101 -6.33 -27.39 7.75
N LEU A 102 -5.80 -26.33 7.18
CA LEU A 102 -6.47 -25.61 6.09
C LEU A 102 -6.63 -26.48 4.86
N SER A 103 -5.62 -27.26 4.50
CA SER A 103 -5.69 -28.17 3.35
C SER A 103 -6.79 -29.21 3.52
N SER A 104 -6.92 -29.79 4.72
CA SER A 104 -8.00 -30.74 5.02
C SER A 104 -9.37 -30.09 5.05
N THR A 105 -9.48 -28.84 5.53
CA THR A 105 -10.74 -28.11 5.66
C THR A 105 -11.27 -27.60 4.32
N THR A 106 -10.38 -27.21 3.42
CA THR A 106 -10.77 -26.59 2.13
C THR A 106 -10.71 -27.54 0.95
N GLY A 107 -9.96 -28.64 1.08
CA GLY A 107 -9.66 -29.55 -0.04
C GLY A 107 -8.56 -29.03 -1.00
N ALA A 108 -8.00 -27.85 -0.74
CA ALA A 108 -6.88 -27.28 -1.49
C ALA A 108 -5.56 -27.61 -0.79
N LYS A 109 -4.45 -27.69 -1.54
CA LYS A 109 -3.13 -27.94 -0.96
C LYS A 109 -2.44 -26.61 -0.59
N TYR A 110 -2.10 -26.45 0.69
CA TYR A 110 -1.34 -25.32 1.19
C TYR A 110 0.01 -25.77 1.76
N GLU A 111 1.01 -24.90 1.61
CA GLU A 111 2.36 -25.09 2.15
C GLU A 111 2.60 -24.04 3.27
N ALA A 112 3.36 -24.42 4.28
CA ALA A 112 3.60 -23.63 5.49
C ALA A 112 4.05 -22.18 5.21
N LEU A 113 4.98 -21.99 4.27
CA LEU A 113 5.52 -20.68 3.92
C LEU A 113 4.89 -20.05 2.69
N LYS A 114 3.85 -20.68 2.11
CA LYS A 114 3.10 -20.17 0.94
C LYS A 114 1.61 -20.08 1.23
N LEU A 115 1.27 -19.60 2.42
CA LEU A 115 -0.13 -19.40 2.82
C LEU A 115 -0.79 -18.32 1.93
N PRO A 116 -2.06 -18.52 1.51
CA PRO A 116 -2.72 -17.66 0.52
C PRO A 116 -3.28 -16.35 1.10
N PHE A 117 -2.81 -15.93 2.27
CA PHE A 117 -3.21 -14.69 2.91
C PHE A 117 -1.99 -13.87 3.34
N GLN A 118 -2.17 -12.57 3.51
CA GLN A 118 -1.10 -11.64 3.87
C GLN A 118 -1.38 -10.88 5.17
N GLN A 119 -2.60 -10.95 5.66
CA GLN A 119 -3.07 -10.26 6.85
C GLN A 119 -3.70 -11.27 7.80
N ILE A 120 -3.46 -11.08 9.09
CA ILE A 120 -4.07 -11.85 10.16
C ILE A 120 -4.59 -10.92 11.24
N ASP A 121 -5.64 -11.34 11.92
CA ASP A 121 -6.18 -10.68 13.10
C ASP A 121 -6.13 -11.65 14.27
N PHE A 122 -5.51 -11.25 15.37
CA PHE A 122 -5.55 -12.05 16.61
C PHE A 122 -6.86 -11.84 17.36
N SER A 123 -7.36 -12.90 17.96
CA SER A 123 -8.42 -12.78 18.98
C SER A 123 -7.90 -11.99 20.20
N PRO A 124 -8.77 -11.33 20.98
CA PRO A 124 -8.36 -10.55 22.15
C PRO A 124 -7.56 -11.35 23.19
N ASP A 125 -7.81 -12.65 23.29
CA ASP A 125 -7.09 -13.58 24.18
C ASP A 125 -5.77 -14.10 23.58
N GLY A 126 -5.49 -13.76 22.30
CA GLY A 126 -4.28 -14.18 21.58
C GLY A 126 -4.22 -15.67 21.24
N LYS A 127 -5.31 -16.43 21.43
CA LYS A 127 -5.32 -17.89 21.21
C LYS A 127 -5.69 -18.26 19.77
N ASN A 128 -6.36 -17.37 19.05
CA ASN A 128 -6.81 -17.62 17.70
C ASN A 128 -6.29 -16.56 16.75
N VAL A 129 -6.12 -16.95 15.49
CA VAL A 129 -5.85 -16.06 14.37
C VAL A 129 -6.98 -16.17 13.34
N SER A 130 -7.41 -15.05 12.82
CA SER A 130 -8.41 -14.98 11.75
C SER A 130 -7.80 -14.38 10.50
N PHE A 131 -8.18 -14.88 9.35
CA PHE A 131 -7.73 -14.40 8.04
C PHE A 131 -8.77 -14.72 6.97
N SER A 132 -8.61 -14.16 5.78
CA SER A 132 -9.54 -14.40 4.67
C SER A 132 -8.84 -15.09 3.50
N ILE A 133 -9.50 -16.12 2.95
CA ILE A 133 -9.12 -16.79 1.72
C ILE A 133 -10.34 -16.75 0.79
N GLU A 134 -10.22 -16.21 -0.41
CA GLU A 134 -11.28 -16.18 -1.43
C GLU A 134 -12.65 -15.70 -0.90
N ARG A 135 -12.66 -14.60 -0.12
CA ARG A 135 -13.84 -14.01 0.52
C ARG A 135 -14.45 -14.83 1.67
N ARG A 136 -13.89 -15.97 2.02
CA ARG A 136 -14.29 -16.73 3.21
C ARG A 136 -13.36 -16.38 4.36
N ARG A 137 -13.92 -16.13 5.54
CA ARG A 137 -13.15 -15.88 6.75
C ARG A 137 -12.92 -17.18 7.49
N PHE A 138 -11.68 -17.41 7.86
CA PHE A 138 -11.25 -18.55 8.65
C PHE A 138 -10.80 -18.05 10.03
N THR A 139 -11.06 -18.83 11.05
CA THR A 139 -10.52 -18.63 12.39
C THR A 139 -9.87 -19.94 12.83
N CYS A 140 -8.57 -19.90 13.11
CA CYS A 140 -7.79 -21.05 13.53
C CYS A 140 -7.14 -20.76 14.88
N ASP A 141 -6.91 -21.80 15.67
CA ASP A 141 -6.08 -21.67 16.87
C ASP A 141 -4.61 -21.44 16.48
N VAL A 142 -3.85 -20.77 17.33
CA VAL A 142 -2.42 -20.46 17.05
C VAL A 142 -1.53 -21.70 16.98
N SER A 143 -1.96 -22.82 17.55
CA SER A 143 -1.29 -24.11 17.40
C SER A 143 -1.62 -24.82 16.09
N GLY A 144 -2.55 -24.29 15.30
CA GLY A 144 -2.88 -24.80 13.97
C GLY A 144 -3.69 -26.10 13.95
N ASN A 145 -4.21 -26.55 15.09
CA ASN A 145 -4.91 -27.84 15.17
C ASN A 145 -6.35 -27.78 14.68
N GLN A 146 -7.00 -26.62 14.84
CA GLN A 146 -8.41 -26.46 14.49
C GLN A 146 -8.62 -25.17 13.69
N CYS A 147 -9.40 -25.29 12.62
CA CYS A 147 -9.86 -24.16 11.82
C CYS A 147 -11.37 -24.23 11.64
N SER A 148 -12.04 -23.12 11.83
CA SER A 148 -13.45 -22.95 11.53
C SER A 148 -13.63 -21.94 10.40
N VAL A 149 -14.63 -22.19 9.55
CA VAL A 149 -15.03 -21.23 8.53
C VAL A 149 -16.20 -20.42 9.10
N ALA A 150 -16.03 -19.12 9.19
CA ALA A 150 -17.17 -18.26 9.49
C ALA A 150 -18.09 -18.23 8.27
N ASN A 151 -19.31 -18.69 8.44
CA ASN A 151 -20.39 -18.50 7.44
C ASN A 151 -20.80 -17.03 7.50
N ASP A 152 -20.07 -16.21 6.79
CA ASP A 152 -20.24 -14.77 6.84
C ASP A 152 -21.30 -14.27 5.85
N ASN A 153 -22.53 -14.27 6.30
CA ASN A 153 -23.46 -13.24 5.84
C ASN A 153 -23.08 -11.84 6.42
N ASN A 154 -22.06 -11.76 7.27
CA ASN A 154 -21.59 -10.54 7.98
C ASN A 154 -20.10 -10.20 7.79
N ALA A 155 -19.30 -11.01 7.08
CA ALA A 155 -17.86 -10.79 6.89
C ALA A 155 -17.49 -9.54 6.08
N ALA A 156 -18.44 -9.00 5.34
CA ALA A 156 -18.23 -7.77 4.58
C ALA A 156 -18.03 -6.50 5.44
N ARG A 157 -18.24 -6.59 6.78
CA ARG A 157 -18.26 -5.40 7.64
C ARG A 157 -17.02 -5.18 8.51
N VAL A 158 -16.15 -6.16 8.72
CA VAL A 158 -15.04 -6.02 9.69
C VAL A 158 -13.65 -5.97 9.04
N GLY A 159 -13.48 -6.44 7.81
CA GLY A 159 -12.18 -6.60 7.17
C GLY A 159 -11.66 -5.42 6.35
N ASN A 160 -12.41 -4.34 6.15
CA ASN A 160 -12.05 -3.30 5.17
C ASN A 160 -12.05 -1.87 5.73
N GLN A 161 -11.66 -1.69 7.00
CA GLN A 161 -11.48 -0.34 7.58
C GLN A 161 -10.09 0.25 7.37
N ARG A 162 -9.30 -0.24 6.41
CA ARG A 162 -8.13 0.49 5.94
C ARG A 162 -8.42 1.10 4.58
N GLY A 163 -8.93 2.35 4.62
CA GLY A 163 -8.72 3.36 3.59
C GLY A 163 -8.98 2.94 2.14
N GLY A 164 -10.09 2.29 1.84
CA GLY A 164 -10.64 2.32 0.50
C GLY A 164 -11.50 3.58 0.37
N PHE A 165 -11.00 4.59 -0.29
CA PHE A 165 -11.76 5.78 -0.68
C PHE A 165 -12.78 5.37 -1.75
N GLY A 166 -13.92 4.87 -1.33
CA GLY A 166 -15.05 4.58 -2.21
C GLY A 166 -16.25 5.42 -1.78
N ALA A 167 -17.12 5.75 -2.69
CA ALA A 167 -18.26 6.68 -2.59
C ALA A 167 -19.25 6.46 -1.40
N ASN A 168 -18.98 5.52 -0.50
CA ASN A 168 -19.72 5.22 0.72
C ASN A 168 -18.80 4.88 1.91
N ALA A 169 -17.65 5.53 2.03
CA ALA A 169 -16.71 5.28 3.12
C ALA A 169 -17.31 5.74 4.45
N MET A 170 -17.95 4.84 5.16
CA MET A 170 -18.34 5.03 6.56
C MET A 170 -17.20 4.53 7.46
N ALA A 171 -16.70 5.37 8.35
CA ALA A 171 -15.70 5.02 9.34
C ALA A 171 -16.37 4.84 10.70
N ASN A 172 -16.31 3.64 11.25
CA ASN A 172 -16.82 3.38 12.60
C ASN A 172 -15.76 3.73 13.64
N SER A 173 -16.19 4.30 14.78
CA SER A 173 -15.33 4.48 15.94
C SER A 173 -14.87 3.11 16.46
N PRO A 174 -13.69 3.02 17.10
CA PRO A 174 -13.15 1.77 17.65
C PRO A 174 -14.10 1.08 18.65
N ASP A 175 -14.90 1.85 19.36
CA ASP A 175 -15.90 1.35 20.31
C ASP A 175 -17.25 0.99 19.64
N GLY A 176 -17.39 1.15 18.33
CA GLY A 176 -18.60 0.85 17.55
C GLY A 176 -19.79 1.78 17.83
N LYS A 177 -19.64 2.82 18.66
CA LYS A 177 -20.76 3.67 19.07
C LYS A 177 -21.09 4.79 18.09
N ARG A 178 -20.15 5.16 17.24
CA ARG A 178 -20.29 6.25 16.27
C ARG A 178 -19.83 5.81 14.88
N THR A 179 -20.43 6.43 13.87
CA THR A 179 -20.03 6.27 12.47
C THR A 179 -19.83 7.64 11.85
N ALA A 180 -18.66 7.90 11.29
CA ALA A 180 -18.39 9.09 10.51
C ALA A 180 -18.65 8.81 9.02
N PHE A 181 -19.20 9.79 8.31
CA PHE A 181 -19.49 9.70 6.88
C PHE A 181 -19.50 11.08 6.24
N ILE A 182 -19.43 11.13 4.92
CA ILE A 182 -19.51 12.37 4.15
C ILE A 182 -20.90 12.49 3.53
N ARG A 183 -21.48 13.68 3.65
CA ARG A 183 -22.72 14.07 2.97
C ARG A 183 -22.59 15.52 2.53
N ASP A 184 -22.95 15.82 1.29
CA ASP A 184 -22.90 17.15 0.70
C ASP A 184 -21.54 17.84 0.92
N TYR A 185 -20.46 17.08 0.65
CA TYR A 185 -19.05 17.50 0.79
C TYR A 185 -18.59 17.76 2.23
N ASN A 186 -19.44 17.51 3.24
CA ASN A 186 -19.18 17.80 4.63
C ASN A 186 -19.12 16.53 5.49
N LEU A 187 -18.37 16.61 6.59
CA LEU A 187 -18.20 15.52 7.54
C LEU A 187 -19.40 15.51 8.53
N TRP A 188 -19.94 14.32 8.69
CA TRP A 188 -21.03 14.01 9.60
C TRP A 188 -20.67 12.84 10.52
N VAL A 189 -21.27 12.83 11.70
CA VAL A 189 -21.20 11.71 12.64
C VAL A 189 -22.61 11.26 13.00
N ARG A 190 -22.83 9.94 13.00
CA ARG A 190 -24.05 9.30 13.46
C ARG A 190 -23.76 8.50 14.72
N GLU A 191 -24.58 8.65 15.74
CA GLU A 191 -24.62 7.75 16.90
C GLU A 191 -25.34 6.46 16.51
N VAL A 192 -24.69 5.30 16.71
CA VAL A 192 -25.23 4.00 16.25
C VAL A 192 -26.48 3.63 17.05
N ALA A 193 -26.53 3.88 18.35
CA ALA A 193 -27.62 3.50 19.24
C ALA A 193 -28.89 4.33 19.01
N THR A 194 -28.75 5.62 18.75
CA THR A 194 -29.88 6.56 18.64
C THR A 194 -30.22 6.93 17.20
N GLY A 195 -29.32 6.67 16.26
CA GLY A 195 -29.44 7.14 14.89
C GLY A 195 -29.27 8.66 14.72
N LYS A 196 -28.98 9.39 15.80
CA LYS A 196 -28.79 10.84 15.77
C LYS A 196 -27.58 11.22 14.95
N GLU A 197 -27.78 12.13 13.98
CA GLU A 197 -26.72 12.66 13.13
C GLU A 197 -26.35 14.07 13.54
N THR A 198 -25.07 14.37 13.48
CA THR A 198 -24.49 15.69 13.76
C THR A 198 -23.53 16.07 12.65
N GLN A 199 -23.74 17.21 12.05
CA GLN A 199 -22.83 17.78 11.07
C GLN A 199 -21.62 18.40 11.83
N LEU A 200 -20.41 18.05 11.43
CA LEU A 200 -19.19 18.52 12.06
C LEU A 200 -18.53 19.66 11.27
N THR A 201 -18.74 19.73 9.97
CA THR A 201 -18.18 20.77 9.09
C THR A 201 -19.27 21.36 8.20
N THR A 202 -19.12 22.62 7.79
CA THR A 202 -20.10 23.34 6.98
C THR A 202 -19.47 24.07 5.79
N ASP A 203 -18.17 23.94 5.61
CA ASP A 203 -17.35 24.65 4.63
C ASP A 203 -16.96 23.80 3.41
N GLY A 204 -17.38 22.53 3.39
CA GLY A 204 -17.20 21.66 2.23
C GLY A 204 -18.08 22.07 1.05
N VAL A 205 -17.48 22.22 -0.12
CA VAL A 205 -18.17 22.54 -1.40
C VAL A 205 -17.68 21.60 -2.47
N LYS A 206 -18.36 21.58 -3.63
CA LYS A 206 -17.94 20.83 -4.79
C LYS A 206 -16.48 21.15 -5.13
N ASP A 207 -15.66 20.12 -5.37
CA ASP A 207 -14.21 20.15 -5.64
C ASP A 207 -13.32 20.51 -4.44
N PHE A 208 -13.89 20.91 -3.29
CA PHE A 208 -13.21 21.17 -2.02
C PHE A 208 -13.95 20.57 -0.84
N GLY A 209 -14.45 19.35 -1.02
CA GLY A 209 -15.14 18.62 0.04
C GLY A 209 -14.19 17.82 0.93
N TYR A 210 -14.71 17.41 2.07
CA TYR A 210 -14.02 16.47 2.95
C TYR A 210 -13.98 15.07 2.32
N ALA A 211 -12.87 14.35 2.50
CA ALA A 211 -12.61 13.03 1.93
C ALA A 211 -12.78 12.94 0.41
N THR A 212 -12.56 14.03 -0.30
CA THR A 212 -12.50 14.03 -1.76
C THR A 212 -11.09 13.63 -2.24
N ASN A 213 -11.02 12.99 -3.40
CA ASN A 213 -9.75 12.67 -4.02
C ASN A 213 -9.14 13.92 -4.69
N ASN A 214 -8.43 14.73 -3.90
CA ASN A 214 -7.80 15.97 -4.35
C ASN A 214 -6.51 15.77 -5.16
N ALA A 215 -6.17 14.53 -5.52
CA ALA A 215 -4.96 14.27 -6.30
C ALA A 215 -5.04 14.77 -7.75
N GLY A 216 -6.14 15.38 -8.14
CA GLY A 216 -6.34 15.98 -9.47
C GLY A 216 -6.46 14.98 -10.64
N TRP A 217 -6.49 13.69 -10.34
CA TRP A 217 -6.46 12.61 -11.32
C TRP A 217 -7.87 12.17 -11.77
N VAL A 218 -8.86 12.39 -10.95
CA VAL A 218 -10.25 12.03 -11.28
C VAL A 218 -11.14 13.21 -10.97
N LYS A 219 -11.71 13.81 -12.01
CA LYS A 219 -12.85 14.72 -11.89
C LYS A 219 -14.08 13.86 -11.62
N SER A 220 -14.42 13.65 -10.37
CA SER A 220 -15.65 12.99 -9.99
C SER A 220 -16.60 14.05 -9.46
N ASP A 221 -17.81 14.09 -9.99
CA ASP A 221 -18.86 14.99 -9.50
C ASP A 221 -19.47 14.51 -8.19
N ASN A 222 -19.06 13.34 -7.71
CA ASN A 222 -19.51 12.76 -6.45
C ASN A 222 -18.41 12.83 -5.39
N PRO A 223 -18.73 13.23 -4.16
CA PRO A 223 -17.80 13.05 -3.02
C PRO A 223 -17.51 11.57 -2.84
N VAL A 224 -16.28 11.25 -2.51
CA VAL A 224 -15.79 9.87 -2.31
C VAL A 224 -16.22 9.36 -0.95
#